data_edb10e27a8963dcffca0f8b948237879
#
_entry.id   edb10e27a8963dcffca0f8b948237879
#
_cell.length_a   1.000
_cell.length_b   1.000
_cell.length_c   1.000
_cell.angle_alpha   90.00
_cell.angle_beta   90.00
_cell.angle_gamma   90.00
#
_symmetry.space_group_name_H-M   'P 1'
#
loop_
_entity.id
_entity.type
_entity.pdbx_description
1 polymer ?
#
loop_
_entity_poly.entity_id
_entity_poly.type
_entity_poly.pdbx_seq_one_letter_code
_entity_poly.pdbx_strand_id
1 'polypeptide(L)'
;MEKKIIYLDHAATTATRPEVVDAMLPYFTENFWNPSSVYTPALNNRKVIDESRDTIAKSLGTTPENIYFTAGGSESDNWALKCTAEAYANKGKHIITSKIEHHAILHTCEYLEKRGFEITYIDVDENGILKLDDLKAAIRPDTILISVMFANNEIGTIQPIKEIGAIAKEHGILFHTDAVQAYAQIPINVDEYNIDMLSVSGHKFGGPKGIGFLYIRKGLKLRSFVHGGAQERKRRAGTENITGIVGLAKAVEIAFATMDERIKHETEVRDYAIKRILAEVPYCRLNGDAQKRVPNNINISFQFIEGESLLIMLDMAGICASSGSACTSGSLDPSHVLLAIGLPHEIAHGSLRMTIGEETTKEDMDYVVDNIKEIVTKLRTMSPLYEDFVKKNN
;
A
#
# COMPACT_ATOMS: atom_id res chain seq x y z
N MET A 1 7.91 -3.93 35.33
CA MET A 1 8.54 -4.29 34.05
C MET A 1 7.74 -3.64 32.95
N GLU A 2 8.37 -2.88 32.07
CA GLU A 2 7.69 -2.39 30.88
C GLU A 2 7.21 -3.57 30.06
N LYS A 3 5.96 -3.52 29.61
CA LYS A 3 5.34 -4.56 28.82
C LYS A 3 5.98 -4.53 27.42
N LYS A 4 6.49 -5.65 26.93
CA LYS A 4 6.99 -5.73 25.55
C LYS A 4 5.85 -5.40 24.60
N ILE A 5 6.05 -4.41 23.71
CA ILE A 5 5.11 -4.09 22.65
C ILE A 5 5.49 -4.92 21.42
N ILE A 6 4.52 -5.67 20.88
CA ILE A 6 4.64 -6.37 19.59
C ILE A 6 3.88 -5.56 18.55
N TYR A 7 4.62 -4.94 17.63
CA TYR A 7 4.03 -4.09 16.59
C TYR A 7 3.76 -4.90 15.33
N LEU A 8 2.48 -5.05 14.99
CA LEU A 8 1.98 -5.81 13.85
C LEU A 8 1.11 -4.95 12.92
N ASP A 9 1.42 -3.67 12.77
CA ASP A 9 0.65 -2.77 11.89
C ASP A 9 1.54 -2.02 10.88
N HIS A 10 2.54 -2.72 10.31
CA HIS A 10 3.46 -2.16 9.33
C HIS A 10 2.78 -1.69 8.04
N ALA A 11 1.60 -2.22 7.70
CA ALA A 11 0.79 -1.71 6.59
C ALA A 11 0.21 -0.31 6.85
N ALA A 12 0.02 0.10 8.10
CA ALA A 12 -0.37 1.46 8.45
C ALA A 12 0.83 2.42 8.37
N THR A 13 1.95 2.09 9.02
CA THR A 13 3.21 2.83 8.96
C THR A 13 4.34 1.99 9.54
N THR A 14 5.58 2.29 9.17
CA THR A 14 6.77 1.72 9.83
C THR A 14 7.51 2.79 10.63
N ALA A 15 8.33 2.36 11.58
CA ALA A 15 9.33 3.23 12.19
C ALA A 15 10.35 3.67 11.12
N THR A 16 10.80 4.92 11.18
CA THR A 16 11.94 5.34 10.38
C THR A 16 13.19 4.65 10.92
N ARG A 17 13.96 4.00 10.06
CA ARG A 17 15.16 3.27 10.47
C ARG A 17 16.21 4.22 11.06
N PRO A 18 16.98 3.81 12.09
CA PRO A 18 18.02 4.65 12.68
C PRO A 18 19.02 5.17 11.64
N GLU A 19 19.49 4.32 10.71
CA GLU A 19 20.43 4.70 9.65
C GLU A 19 19.84 5.72 8.68
N VAL A 20 18.50 5.70 8.51
CA VAL A 20 17.78 6.69 7.71
C VAL A 20 17.72 8.02 8.47
N VAL A 21 17.45 8.00 9.77
CA VAL A 21 17.47 9.19 10.63
C VAL A 21 18.86 9.83 10.61
N ASP A 22 19.91 9.04 10.79
CA ASP A 22 21.29 9.53 10.78
C ASP A 22 21.66 10.19 9.44
N ALA A 23 21.22 9.60 8.31
CA ALA A 23 21.41 10.19 6.98
C ALA A 23 20.67 11.52 6.80
N MET A 24 19.52 11.70 7.46
CA MET A 24 18.69 12.91 7.38
C MET A 24 19.23 14.07 8.24
N LEU A 25 19.83 13.78 9.40
CA LEU A 25 20.18 14.76 10.42
C LEU A 25 20.99 15.97 9.88
N PRO A 26 22.04 15.80 9.04
CA PRO A 26 22.82 16.93 8.54
C PRO A 26 21.99 17.95 7.73
N TYR A 27 20.89 17.52 7.12
CA TYR A 27 20.07 18.37 6.24
C TYR A 27 19.06 19.24 7.00
N PHE A 28 18.96 19.10 8.32
CA PHE A 28 18.14 20.00 9.15
C PHE A 28 18.88 21.28 9.51
N THR A 29 20.18 21.22 9.79
CA THR A 29 20.92 22.32 10.39
C THR A 29 22.22 22.69 9.67
N GLU A 30 22.91 21.72 9.06
CA GLU A 30 24.21 21.93 8.43
C GLU A 30 24.08 22.17 6.91
N ASN A 31 23.38 21.25 6.22
CA ASN A 31 23.20 21.26 4.77
C ASN A 31 21.77 21.74 4.37
N PHE A 32 21.27 22.78 5.01
CA PHE A 32 19.89 23.29 4.85
C PHE A 32 19.67 24.13 3.59
N TRP A 33 20.67 24.34 2.77
CA TRP A 33 20.68 25.24 1.63
C TRP A 33 19.64 24.86 0.58
N ASN A 34 18.91 25.88 0.09
CA ASN A 34 17.90 25.66 -0.96
C ASN A 34 18.56 25.19 -2.26
N PRO A 35 18.21 23.99 -2.80
CA PRO A 35 18.84 23.42 -3.99
C PRO A 35 18.64 24.25 -5.27
N SER A 36 17.69 25.19 -5.27
CA SER A 36 17.44 26.11 -6.40
C SER A 36 18.38 27.30 -6.45
N SER A 37 19.20 27.52 -5.40
CA SER A 37 20.17 28.63 -5.35
C SER A 37 21.45 28.32 -6.15
N VAL A 38 22.25 29.38 -6.45
CA VAL A 38 23.41 29.26 -7.37
C VAL A 38 24.76 29.12 -6.67
N TYR A 39 24.79 29.25 -5.33
CA TYR A 39 26.03 29.14 -4.56
C TYR A 39 26.40 27.67 -4.25
N THR A 40 27.68 27.40 -4.04
CA THR A 40 28.24 26.06 -3.92
C THR A 40 27.52 25.11 -2.95
N PRO A 41 27.16 25.52 -1.69
CA PRO A 41 26.44 24.62 -0.79
C PRO A 41 25.07 24.18 -1.35
N ALA A 42 24.34 25.07 -2.04
CA ALA A 42 23.08 24.72 -2.69
C ALA A 42 23.25 23.77 -3.88
N LEU A 43 24.32 23.93 -4.66
CA LEU A 43 24.66 23.03 -5.76
C LEU A 43 25.00 21.61 -5.24
N ASN A 44 25.66 21.51 -4.07
CA ASN A 44 25.89 20.23 -3.41
C ASN A 44 24.58 19.55 -3.03
N ASN A 45 23.63 20.29 -2.49
CA ASN A 45 22.30 19.76 -2.16
C ASN A 45 21.53 19.29 -3.42
N ARG A 46 21.65 20.01 -4.53
CA ARG A 46 21.08 19.57 -5.81
C ARG A 46 21.67 18.23 -6.25
N LYS A 47 23.00 18.10 -6.17
CA LYS A 47 23.69 16.86 -6.51
C LYS A 47 23.19 15.69 -5.65
N VAL A 48 22.99 15.89 -4.35
CA VAL A 48 22.45 14.87 -3.44
C VAL A 48 21.03 14.45 -3.84
N ILE A 49 20.18 15.40 -4.26
CA ILE A 49 18.84 15.10 -4.77
C ILE A 49 18.91 14.26 -6.04
N ASP A 50 19.84 14.57 -6.96
CA ASP A 50 20.01 13.82 -8.20
C ASP A 50 20.53 12.41 -7.92
N GLU A 51 21.49 12.23 -7.02
CA GLU A 51 22.00 10.92 -6.56
C GLU A 51 20.89 10.09 -5.87
N SER A 52 20.07 10.73 -5.04
CA SER A 52 18.90 10.10 -4.40
C SER A 52 17.90 9.59 -5.44
N ARG A 53 17.64 10.42 -6.45
CA ARG A 53 16.75 10.07 -7.57
C ARG A 53 17.29 8.90 -8.40
N ASP A 54 18.60 8.86 -8.63
CA ASP A 54 19.29 7.77 -9.33
C ASP A 54 19.17 6.44 -8.56
N THR A 55 19.34 6.46 -7.24
CA THR A 55 19.14 5.29 -6.36
C THR A 55 17.73 4.72 -6.50
N ILE A 56 16.71 5.58 -6.46
CA ILE A 56 15.31 5.17 -6.62
C ILE A 56 15.04 4.63 -8.03
N ALA A 57 15.56 5.29 -9.06
CA ALA A 57 15.38 4.85 -10.44
C ALA A 57 15.95 3.45 -10.67
N LYS A 58 17.14 3.17 -10.15
CA LYS A 58 17.78 1.84 -10.24
C LYS A 58 16.94 0.74 -9.62
N SER A 59 16.25 1.02 -8.50
CA SER A 59 15.41 0.03 -7.82
C SER A 59 14.19 -0.43 -8.64
N LEU A 60 13.79 0.36 -9.64
CA LEU A 60 12.68 0.07 -10.56
C LEU A 60 13.14 -0.37 -11.95
N GLY A 61 14.46 -0.42 -12.21
CA GLY A 61 15.01 -0.71 -13.54
C GLY A 61 14.79 0.42 -14.54
N THR A 62 14.76 1.68 -14.08
CA THR A 62 14.47 2.86 -14.93
C THR A 62 15.54 3.95 -14.79
N THR A 63 15.30 5.12 -15.39
CA THR A 63 16.21 6.27 -15.36
C THR A 63 15.69 7.38 -14.43
N PRO A 64 16.58 8.22 -13.86
CA PRO A 64 16.20 9.24 -12.89
C PRO A 64 15.22 10.29 -13.44
N GLU A 65 15.17 10.50 -14.77
CA GLU A 65 14.21 11.41 -15.39
C GLU A 65 12.76 10.99 -15.21
N ASN A 66 12.53 9.72 -14.88
CA ASN A 66 11.20 9.13 -14.71
C ASN A 66 10.69 9.22 -13.27
N ILE A 67 11.51 9.64 -12.32
CA ILE A 67 11.15 9.75 -10.89
C ILE A 67 10.81 11.19 -10.54
N TYR A 68 9.69 11.39 -9.82
CA TYR A 68 9.21 12.69 -9.33
C TYR A 68 8.87 12.58 -7.85
N PHE A 69 9.49 13.40 -7.00
CA PHE A 69 9.21 13.40 -5.57
C PHE A 69 7.86 14.00 -5.25
N THR A 70 7.16 13.39 -4.32
CA THR A 70 5.84 13.78 -3.81
C THR A 70 5.83 13.75 -2.29
N ALA A 71 4.74 14.19 -1.66
CA ALA A 71 4.57 14.07 -0.21
C ALA A 71 4.18 12.64 0.25
N GLY A 72 3.95 11.71 -0.67
CA GLY A 72 3.58 10.32 -0.38
C GLY A 72 2.65 9.70 -1.41
N GLY A 73 2.16 8.50 -1.13
CA GLY A 73 1.31 7.73 -2.04
C GLY A 73 0.06 8.47 -2.47
N SER A 74 -0.69 9.06 -1.54
CA SER A 74 -1.94 9.78 -1.87
C SER A 74 -1.72 10.96 -2.82
N GLU A 75 -0.62 11.71 -2.70
CA GLU A 75 -0.29 12.77 -3.67
C GLU A 75 0.05 12.15 -5.03
N SER A 76 0.82 11.06 -5.04
CA SER A 76 1.21 10.36 -6.28
C SER A 76 -0.01 9.82 -7.02
N ASP A 77 -0.95 9.16 -6.32
CA ASP A 77 -2.19 8.63 -6.89
C ASP A 77 -3.07 9.73 -7.46
N ASN A 78 -3.28 10.81 -6.69
CA ASN A 78 -4.05 11.96 -7.15
C ASN A 78 -3.41 12.59 -8.39
N TRP A 79 -2.09 12.71 -8.42
CA TRP A 79 -1.38 13.25 -9.57
C TRP A 79 -1.55 12.36 -10.80
N ALA A 80 -1.31 11.04 -10.65
CA ALA A 80 -1.46 10.08 -11.73
C ALA A 80 -2.86 10.12 -12.34
N LEU A 81 -3.92 10.07 -11.53
CA LEU A 81 -5.29 10.02 -12.04
C LEU A 81 -5.75 11.37 -12.59
N LYS A 82 -5.65 12.45 -11.79
CA LYS A 82 -6.19 13.76 -12.15
C LYS A 82 -5.48 14.36 -13.37
N CYS A 83 -4.15 14.31 -13.39
CA CYS A 83 -3.39 14.90 -14.50
C CYS A 83 -3.45 14.05 -15.77
N THR A 84 -3.64 12.73 -15.66
CA THR A 84 -3.96 11.89 -16.84
C THR A 84 -5.35 12.25 -17.37
N ALA A 85 -6.36 12.32 -16.51
CA ALA A 85 -7.71 12.70 -16.92
C ALA A 85 -7.73 14.03 -17.66
N GLU A 86 -7.05 15.06 -17.13
CA GLU A 86 -6.95 16.37 -17.80
C GLU A 86 -6.16 16.34 -19.11
N ALA A 87 -5.01 15.65 -19.13
CA ALA A 87 -4.11 15.64 -20.29
C ALA A 87 -4.69 14.86 -21.48
N TYR A 88 -5.50 13.85 -21.21
CA TYR A 88 -6.05 12.94 -22.21
C TYR A 88 -7.57 13.08 -22.41
N ALA A 89 -8.22 14.10 -21.83
CA ALA A 89 -9.66 14.35 -21.96
C ALA A 89 -10.16 14.47 -23.42
N ASN A 90 -9.29 14.84 -24.33
CA ASN A 90 -9.59 14.91 -25.76
C ASN A 90 -9.55 13.54 -26.47
N LYS A 91 -8.96 12.52 -25.85
CA LYS A 91 -8.94 11.13 -26.33
C LYS A 91 -10.10 10.31 -25.79
N GLY A 92 -10.55 10.61 -24.58
CA GLY A 92 -11.63 9.91 -23.93
C GLY A 92 -11.84 10.36 -22.49
N LYS A 93 -12.89 9.84 -21.87
CA LYS A 93 -13.24 10.15 -20.48
C LYS A 93 -13.54 8.91 -19.64
N HIS A 94 -13.11 7.75 -20.10
CA HIS A 94 -13.32 6.50 -19.37
C HIS A 94 -12.04 6.05 -18.66
N ILE A 95 -12.17 5.68 -17.39
CA ILE A 95 -11.10 5.15 -16.53
C ILE A 95 -11.58 3.84 -15.92
N ILE A 96 -10.69 2.86 -15.87
CA ILE A 96 -10.96 1.56 -15.25
C ILE A 96 -10.11 1.44 -13.99
N THR A 97 -10.72 0.99 -12.89
CA THR A 97 -10.03 0.70 -11.62
C THR A 97 -10.64 -0.53 -10.94
N SER A 98 -10.10 -0.95 -9.79
CA SER A 98 -10.67 -2.07 -9.04
C SER A 98 -11.55 -1.60 -7.87
N LYS A 99 -12.44 -2.48 -7.39
CA LYS A 99 -13.26 -2.21 -6.20
C LYS A 99 -12.49 -2.24 -4.89
N ILE A 100 -11.26 -2.75 -4.88
CA ILE A 100 -10.46 -2.94 -3.67
C ILE A 100 -9.33 -1.93 -3.52
N GLU A 101 -9.36 -0.84 -4.27
CA GLU A 101 -8.35 0.22 -4.23
C GLU A 101 -8.29 0.93 -2.87
N HIS A 102 -7.15 1.55 -2.60
CA HIS A 102 -7.02 2.50 -1.52
C HIS A 102 -7.94 3.73 -1.75
N HIS A 103 -8.42 4.33 -0.66
CA HIS A 103 -9.30 5.51 -0.73
C HIS A 103 -8.71 6.69 -1.51
N ALA A 104 -7.37 6.81 -1.61
CA ALA A 104 -6.73 7.82 -2.45
C ALA A 104 -7.09 7.67 -3.95
N ILE A 105 -7.32 6.43 -4.41
CA ILE A 105 -7.80 6.12 -5.76
C ILE A 105 -9.32 6.28 -5.82
N LEU A 106 -10.08 5.61 -4.94
CA LEU A 106 -11.55 5.60 -4.98
C LEU A 106 -12.13 7.02 -4.91
N HIS A 107 -11.73 7.82 -3.92
CA HIS A 107 -12.22 9.20 -3.78
C HIS A 107 -11.73 10.13 -4.91
N THR A 108 -10.57 9.83 -5.51
CA THR A 108 -10.13 10.56 -6.71
C THR A 108 -10.99 10.19 -7.92
N CYS A 109 -11.40 8.93 -8.05
CA CYS A 109 -12.36 8.50 -9.07
C CYS A 109 -13.71 9.20 -8.89
N GLU A 110 -14.29 9.21 -7.68
CA GLU A 110 -15.51 9.96 -7.36
C GLU A 110 -15.42 11.45 -7.70
N TYR A 111 -14.25 12.07 -7.43
CA TYR A 111 -13.98 13.45 -7.81
C TYR A 111 -14.01 13.64 -9.32
N LEU A 112 -13.48 12.69 -10.10
CA LEU A 112 -13.46 12.73 -11.55
C LEU A 112 -14.85 12.47 -12.16
N GLU A 113 -15.66 11.57 -11.57
CA GLU A 113 -17.05 11.33 -11.97
C GLU A 113 -17.87 12.63 -11.91
N LYS A 114 -17.73 13.41 -10.83
CA LYS A 114 -18.36 14.73 -10.68
C LYS A 114 -17.91 15.76 -11.72
N ARG A 115 -16.87 15.44 -12.52
CA ARG A 115 -16.33 16.26 -13.62
C ARG A 115 -16.59 15.66 -15.00
N GLY A 116 -17.48 14.67 -15.07
CA GLY A 116 -17.95 14.06 -16.31
C GLY A 116 -17.00 13.03 -16.90
N PHE A 117 -16.17 12.40 -16.07
CA PHE A 117 -15.49 11.15 -16.39
C PHE A 117 -16.38 9.97 -16.00
N GLU A 118 -16.24 8.87 -16.70
CA GLU A 118 -16.91 7.61 -16.40
C GLU A 118 -15.88 6.63 -15.80
N ILE A 119 -16.24 6.01 -14.68
CA ILE A 119 -15.35 5.09 -13.98
C ILE A 119 -15.99 3.69 -13.98
N THR A 120 -15.23 2.69 -14.43
CA THR A 120 -15.62 1.29 -14.27
C THR A 120 -14.79 0.66 -13.15
N TYR A 121 -15.48 0.17 -12.12
CA TYR A 121 -14.88 -0.53 -10.98
C TYR A 121 -14.99 -2.03 -11.19
N ILE A 122 -13.85 -2.68 -11.51
CA ILE A 122 -13.78 -4.12 -11.77
C ILE A 122 -13.88 -4.92 -10.47
N ASP A 123 -14.67 -5.99 -10.52
CA ASP A 123 -14.79 -6.95 -9.43
C ASP A 123 -13.51 -7.78 -9.26
N VAL A 124 -13.35 -8.31 -8.06
CA VAL A 124 -12.33 -9.31 -7.72
C VAL A 124 -12.99 -10.66 -7.40
N ASP A 125 -12.20 -11.71 -7.38
CA ASP A 125 -12.64 -13.02 -6.89
C ASP A 125 -12.60 -13.10 -5.35
N GLU A 126 -12.94 -14.26 -4.79
CA GLU A 126 -12.93 -14.50 -3.34
C GLU A 126 -11.55 -14.42 -2.69
N ASN A 127 -10.48 -14.41 -3.49
CA ASN A 127 -9.09 -14.24 -3.06
C ASN A 127 -8.61 -12.79 -3.24
N GLY A 128 -9.46 -11.91 -3.75
CA GLY A 128 -9.14 -10.52 -4.02
C GLY A 128 -8.31 -10.30 -5.29
N ILE A 129 -8.30 -11.26 -6.22
CA ILE A 129 -7.61 -11.14 -7.51
C ILE A 129 -8.58 -10.53 -8.53
N LEU A 130 -8.14 -9.48 -9.23
CA LEU A 130 -8.91 -8.82 -10.27
C LEU A 130 -9.23 -9.79 -11.42
N LYS A 131 -10.49 -9.79 -11.87
CA LYS A 131 -10.97 -10.63 -12.97
C LYS A 131 -10.53 -10.05 -14.30
N LEU A 132 -9.51 -10.65 -14.92
CA LEU A 132 -8.92 -10.16 -16.18
C LEU A 132 -9.89 -10.16 -17.36
N ASP A 133 -10.84 -11.07 -17.41
CA ASP A 133 -11.85 -11.10 -18.48
C ASP A 133 -12.85 -9.94 -18.33
N ASP A 134 -13.22 -9.58 -17.09
CA ASP A 134 -14.06 -8.42 -16.82
C ASP A 134 -13.31 -7.12 -17.18
N LEU A 135 -11.98 -7.06 -16.88
CA LEU A 135 -11.13 -5.94 -17.31
C LEU A 135 -11.15 -5.77 -18.83
N LYS A 136 -10.93 -6.87 -19.59
CA LYS A 136 -10.94 -6.82 -21.06
C LYS A 136 -12.32 -6.37 -21.60
N ALA A 137 -13.39 -6.90 -21.02
CA ALA A 137 -14.75 -6.57 -21.42
C ALA A 137 -15.12 -5.09 -21.11
N ALA A 138 -14.50 -4.49 -20.11
CA ALA A 138 -14.71 -3.09 -19.74
C ALA A 138 -13.99 -2.09 -20.63
N ILE A 139 -13.02 -2.53 -21.45
CA ILE A 139 -12.25 -1.64 -22.32
C ILE A 139 -13.15 -1.07 -23.43
N ARG A 140 -13.12 0.26 -23.56
CA ARG A 140 -13.88 1.02 -24.54
C ARG A 140 -12.92 1.86 -25.42
N PRO A 141 -13.37 2.34 -26.60
CA PRO A 141 -12.55 3.20 -27.46
C PRO A 141 -12.11 4.51 -26.79
N ASP A 142 -12.87 4.98 -25.78
CA ASP A 142 -12.59 6.19 -25.01
C ASP A 142 -11.93 5.91 -23.64
N THR A 143 -11.45 4.69 -23.40
CA THR A 143 -10.68 4.36 -22.18
C THR A 143 -9.28 4.97 -22.28
N ILE A 144 -8.92 5.81 -21.28
CA ILE A 144 -7.64 6.54 -21.27
C ILE A 144 -6.67 6.03 -20.21
N LEU A 145 -7.19 5.35 -19.16
CA LEU A 145 -6.38 4.92 -18.01
C LEU A 145 -6.96 3.63 -17.43
N ILE A 146 -6.08 2.70 -17.11
CA ILE A 146 -6.30 1.60 -16.18
C ILE A 146 -5.47 1.89 -14.93
N SER A 147 -6.09 1.92 -13.75
CA SER A 147 -5.42 2.13 -12.46
C SER A 147 -5.78 0.99 -11.53
N VAL A 148 -4.82 0.11 -11.23
CA VAL A 148 -5.03 -1.05 -10.34
C VAL A 148 -3.85 -1.13 -9.38
N MET A 149 -4.14 -1.24 -8.08
CA MET A 149 -3.11 -1.38 -7.06
C MET A 149 -2.28 -2.64 -7.28
N PHE A 150 -1.00 -2.58 -6.93
CA PHE A 150 -0.08 -3.71 -7.10
C PHE A 150 -0.37 -4.83 -6.09
N ALA A 151 -0.56 -4.45 -4.84
CA ALA A 151 -0.94 -5.35 -3.76
C ALA A 151 -1.91 -4.66 -2.80
N ASN A 152 -2.89 -5.40 -2.31
CA ASN A 152 -3.90 -4.83 -1.43
C ASN A 152 -3.36 -4.65 0.00
N ASN A 153 -3.59 -3.49 0.59
CA ASN A 153 -3.11 -3.10 1.92
C ASN A 153 -3.83 -3.80 3.07
N GLU A 154 -5.00 -4.40 2.83
CA GLU A 154 -5.78 -5.08 3.87
C GLU A 154 -5.52 -6.58 3.83
N ILE A 155 -5.78 -7.22 2.70
CA ILE A 155 -5.72 -8.69 2.55
C ILE A 155 -4.40 -9.20 1.97
N GLY A 156 -3.48 -8.31 1.57
CA GLY A 156 -2.15 -8.66 1.09
C GLY A 156 -2.09 -9.25 -0.33
N THR A 157 -3.20 -9.51 -0.99
CA THR A 157 -3.25 -10.13 -2.32
C THR A 157 -2.52 -9.29 -3.36
N ILE A 158 -1.61 -9.92 -4.11
CA ILE A 158 -0.86 -9.34 -5.22
C ILE A 158 -1.69 -9.49 -6.49
N GLN A 159 -1.86 -8.38 -7.23
CA GLN A 159 -2.62 -8.36 -8.48
C GLN A 159 -1.81 -8.88 -9.67
N PRO A 160 -2.44 -9.37 -10.74
CA PRO A 160 -1.78 -9.85 -11.96
C PRO A 160 -1.28 -8.67 -12.83
N ILE A 161 -0.34 -7.88 -12.27
CA ILE A 161 0.13 -6.61 -12.83
C ILE A 161 0.76 -6.78 -14.22
N LYS A 162 1.47 -7.88 -14.45
CA LYS A 162 2.11 -8.16 -15.73
C LYS A 162 1.07 -8.35 -16.83
N GLU A 163 0.02 -9.09 -16.52
CA GLU A 163 -1.10 -9.35 -17.44
C GLU A 163 -1.91 -8.09 -17.69
N ILE A 164 -2.19 -7.30 -16.64
CA ILE A 164 -2.89 -6.01 -16.76
C ILE A 164 -2.09 -5.04 -17.62
N GLY A 165 -0.78 -4.91 -17.38
CA GLY A 165 0.09 -4.05 -18.18
C GLY A 165 0.20 -4.51 -19.64
N ALA A 166 0.18 -5.80 -19.92
CA ALA A 166 0.13 -6.34 -21.27
C ALA A 166 -1.18 -5.96 -21.98
N ILE A 167 -2.32 -6.12 -21.30
CA ILE A 167 -3.64 -5.72 -21.81
C ILE A 167 -3.67 -4.20 -22.10
N ALA A 168 -3.23 -3.38 -21.16
CA ALA A 168 -3.20 -1.93 -21.32
C ALA A 168 -2.36 -1.52 -22.54
N LYS A 169 -1.18 -2.12 -22.69
CA LYS A 169 -0.27 -1.86 -23.82
C LYS A 169 -0.87 -2.27 -25.17
N GLU A 170 -1.51 -3.45 -25.23
CA GLU A 170 -2.17 -3.95 -26.45
C GLU A 170 -3.24 -2.97 -26.95
N HIS A 171 -3.98 -2.35 -26.04
CA HIS A 171 -5.05 -1.40 -26.34
C HIS A 171 -4.58 0.06 -26.40
N GLY A 172 -3.30 0.36 -26.16
CA GLY A 172 -2.75 1.72 -26.16
C GLY A 172 -3.30 2.62 -25.05
N ILE A 173 -3.71 1.99 -23.94
CA ILE A 173 -4.24 2.62 -22.73
C ILE A 173 -3.11 2.81 -21.72
N LEU A 174 -3.10 3.93 -20.99
CA LEU A 174 -2.12 4.15 -19.93
C LEU A 174 -2.39 3.24 -18.73
N PHE A 175 -1.32 2.74 -18.12
CA PHE A 175 -1.40 1.89 -16.94
C PHE A 175 -0.71 2.55 -15.73
N HIS A 176 -1.49 2.79 -14.68
CA HIS A 176 -1.04 3.22 -13.36
C HIS A 176 -1.20 2.10 -12.34
N THR A 177 -0.26 2.00 -11.41
CA THR A 177 -0.39 1.11 -10.25
C THR A 177 -0.02 1.84 -8.96
N ASP A 178 -0.90 1.76 -7.95
CA ASP A 178 -0.54 2.07 -6.57
C ASP A 178 0.32 0.91 -6.02
N ALA A 179 1.63 1.14 -5.91
CA ALA A 179 2.59 0.16 -5.41
C ALA A 179 3.01 0.40 -3.95
N VAL A 180 2.27 1.21 -3.22
CA VAL A 180 2.61 1.62 -1.83
C VAL A 180 2.82 0.40 -0.92
N GLN A 181 2.08 -0.68 -1.10
CA GLN A 181 2.22 -1.91 -0.31
C GLN A 181 3.13 -2.97 -0.96
N ALA A 182 3.53 -2.79 -2.21
CA ALA A 182 4.35 -3.74 -2.95
C ALA A 182 5.82 -3.31 -3.06
N TYR A 183 6.06 -2.00 -3.24
CA TYR A 183 7.41 -1.46 -3.38
C TYR A 183 8.27 -1.76 -2.15
N ALA A 184 9.48 -2.21 -2.39
CA ALA A 184 10.40 -2.71 -1.36
C ALA A 184 9.92 -3.96 -0.60
N GLN A 185 8.75 -4.52 -0.87
CA GLN A 185 8.27 -5.80 -0.34
C GLN A 185 8.47 -6.95 -1.33
N ILE A 186 8.39 -6.67 -2.61
CA ILE A 186 8.60 -7.61 -3.71
C ILE A 186 9.35 -6.92 -4.85
N PRO A 187 10.07 -7.66 -5.71
CA PRO A 187 10.74 -7.08 -6.88
C PRO A 187 9.74 -6.48 -7.88
N ILE A 188 10.02 -5.28 -8.37
CA ILE A 188 9.22 -4.60 -9.39
C ILE A 188 10.13 -4.11 -10.51
N ASN A 189 9.80 -4.44 -11.76
CA ASN A 189 10.42 -3.87 -12.94
C ASN A 189 9.35 -3.21 -13.82
N VAL A 190 9.42 -1.88 -13.93
CA VAL A 190 8.38 -1.08 -14.59
C VAL A 190 8.30 -1.32 -16.10
N ASP A 191 9.41 -1.67 -16.74
CA ASP A 191 9.44 -1.95 -18.18
C ASP A 191 8.90 -3.35 -18.49
N GLU A 192 9.28 -4.36 -17.71
CA GLU A 192 8.78 -5.72 -17.85
C GLU A 192 7.27 -5.80 -17.68
N TYR A 193 6.72 -5.03 -16.75
CA TYR A 193 5.29 -5.02 -16.42
C TYR A 193 4.50 -3.97 -17.21
N ASN A 194 5.14 -3.25 -18.15
CA ASN A 194 4.52 -2.21 -18.97
C ASN A 194 3.81 -1.12 -18.14
N ILE A 195 4.34 -0.78 -16.98
CA ILE A 195 3.79 0.24 -16.10
C ILE A 195 4.15 1.62 -16.65
N ASP A 196 3.17 2.50 -16.80
CA ASP A 196 3.37 3.88 -17.23
C ASP A 196 3.54 4.85 -16.05
N MET A 197 2.86 4.58 -14.94
CA MET A 197 2.94 5.35 -13.71
C MET A 197 2.88 4.43 -12.50
N LEU A 198 3.65 4.74 -11.44
CA LEU A 198 3.69 3.95 -10.23
C LEU A 198 3.86 4.85 -9.01
N SER A 199 2.98 4.68 -8.02
CA SER A 199 2.95 5.46 -6.78
C SER A 199 3.63 4.73 -5.62
N VAL A 200 4.45 5.46 -4.83
CA VAL A 200 5.16 4.94 -3.66
C VAL A 200 5.12 5.90 -2.49
N SER A 201 5.13 5.37 -1.27
CA SER A 201 5.24 6.13 -0.02
C SER A 201 6.36 5.62 0.87
N GLY A 202 7.28 6.49 1.29
CA GLY A 202 8.51 6.12 2.01
C GLY A 202 8.28 5.44 3.35
N HIS A 203 7.23 5.85 4.08
CA HIS A 203 6.96 5.35 5.42
C HIS A 203 6.45 3.90 5.49
N LYS A 204 6.30 3.22 4.36
CA LYS A 204 5.89 1.81 4.32
C LYS A 204 7.07 0.83 4.34
N PHE A 205 8.30 1.32 4.23
CA PHE A 205 9.53 0.50 4.21
C PHE A 205 10.71 1.12 4.97
N GLY A 206 10.42 1.74 6.12
CA GLY A 206 11.45 2.29 7.00
C GLY A 206 11.95 3.68 6.62
N GLY A 207 11.32 4.34 5.67
CA GLY A 207 11.57 5.74 5.30
C GLY A 207 10.75 6.73 6.15
N PRO A 208 11.02 8.04 6.01
CA PRO A 208 10.27 9.05 6.74
C PRO A 208 8.85 9.24 6.18
N LYS A 209 7.95 9.70 7.04
CA LYS A 209 6.62 10.17 6.65
C LYS A 209 6.73 11.48 5.85
N GLY A 210 5.74 11.79 5.03
CA GLY A 210 5.68 13.05 4.28
C GLY A 210 6.60 13.10 3.05
N ILE A 211 7.04 11.95 2.57
CA ILE A 211 7.81 11.79 1.33
C ILE A 211 7.43 10.52 0.60
N GLY A 212 7.39 10.59 -0.71
CA GLY A 212 7.19 9.47 -1.63
C GLY A 212 7.65 9.88 -3.02
N PHE A 213 7.28 9.10 -4.01
CA PHE A 213 7.53 9.45 -5.40
C PHE A 213 6.46 8.89 -6.33
N LEU A 214 6.33 9.53 -7.48
CA LEU A 214 5.62 9.03 -8.64
C LEU A 214 6.64 8.71 -9.73
N TYR A 215 6.68 7.45 -10.18
CA TYR A 215 7.31 7.09 -11.43
C TYR A 215 6.38 7.48 -12.58
N ILE A 216 6.93 8.13 -13.61
CA ILE A 216 6.22 8.49 -14.84
C ILE A 216 7.11 8.07 -16.01
N ARG A 217 6.63 7.15 -16.86
CA ARG A 217 7.35 6.70 -18.05
C ARG A 217 7.73 7.89 -18.95
N LYS A 218 8.94 7.87 -19.48
CA LYS A 218 9.42 8.89 -20.42
C LYS A 218 8.47 9.06 -21.60
N GLY A 219 8.18 10.30 -21.94
CA GLY A 219 7.29 10.64 -23.07
C GLY A 219 5.84 10.90 -22.69
N LEU A 220 5.39 10.53 -21.49
CA LEU A 220 4.05 10.86 -21.04
C LEU A 220 3.89 12.37 -20.77
N LYS A 221 2.84 12.95 -21.34
CA LYS A 221 2.53 14.38 -21.22
C LYS A 221 1.55 14.60 -20.06
N LEU A 222 2.01 14.47 -18.83
CA LEU A 222 1.23 14.86 -17.66
C LEU A 222 1.41 16.35 -17.37
N ARG A 223 0.33 17.00 -16.96
CA ARG A 223 0.34 18.39 -16.49
C ARG A 223 0.96 18.50 -15.10
N SER A 224 1.31 19.74 -14.73
CA SER A 224 1.72 20.05 -13.37
C SER A 224 0.57 19.76 -12.39
N PHE A 225 0.84 19.02 -11.32
CA PHE A 225 -0.13 18.77 -10.25
C PHE A 225 -0.17 19.92 -9.25
N VAL A 226 1.01 20.40 -8.82
CA VAL A 226 1.15 21.56 -7.94
C VAL A 226 1.77 22.69 -8.73
N HIS A 227 1.03 23.81 -8.90
CA HIS A 227 1.47 24.96 -9.66
C HIS A 227 2.35 25.89 -8.82
N GLY A 228 3.42 26.46 -9.41
CA GLY A 228 4.35 27.38 -8.75
C GLY A 228 5.71 27.41 -9.43
N GLY A 229 6.79 27.21 -8.67
CA GLY A 229 8.17 27.20 -9.16
C GLY A 229 8.49 26.05 -10.10
N ALA A 230 9.73 26.01 -10.56
CA ALA A 230 10.18 25.07 -11.60
C ALA A 230 10.70 23.73 -11.05
N GLN A 231 10.50 23.45 -9.75
CA GLN A 231 10.90 22.19 -9.13
C GLN A 231 10.29 20.99 -9.85
N GLU A 232 10.85 19.81 -9.64
CA GLU A 232 10.45 18.58 -10.30
C GLU A 232 10.18 18.77 -11.81
N ARG A 233 11.10 19.48 -12.47
CA ARG A 233 11.04 19.74 -13.93
C ARG A 233 9.75 20.44 -14.36
N LYS A 234 9.27 21.41 -13.56
CA LYS A 234 8.03 22.19 -13.75
C LYS A 234 6.74 21.36 -13.64
N ARG A 235 6.81 20.17 -13.03
CA ARG A 235 5.64 19.29 -12.90
C ARG A 235 5.07 19.24 -11.50
N ARG A 236 5.89 19.58 -10.48
CA ARG A 236 5.45 19.68 -9.09
C ARG A 236 6.26 20.75 -8.39
N ALA A 237 5.63 21.89 -8.13
CA ALA A 237 6.25 23.05 -7.48
C ALA A 237 6.41 22.83 -5.98
N GLY A 238 7.20 23.71 -5.35
CA GLY A 238 7.52 23.72 -3.92
C GLY A 238 8.99 23.39 -3.68
N THR A 239 9.61 24.06 -2.72
CA THR A 239 11.00 23.81 -2.32
C THR A 239 11.17 22.33 -2.01
N GLU A 240 12.22 21.74 -2.57
CA GLU A 240 12.50 20.32 -2.43
C GLU A 240 12.72 19.95 -0.95
N ASN A 241 12.02 18.93 -0.46
CA ASN A 241 12.20 18.34 0.86
C ASN A 241 13.48 17.48 0.88
N ILE A 242 14.66 18.16 0.84
CA ILE A 242 15.95 17.45 0.75
C ILE A 242 16.13 16.43 1.86
N THR A 243 15.75 16.77 3.08
CA THR A 243 15.83 15.88 4.25
C THR A 243 15.02 14.59 4.01
N GLY A 244 13.77 14.75 3.57
CA GLY A 244 12.90 13.61 3.25
C GLY A 244 13.40 12.81 2.04
N ILE A 245 13.94 13.48 1.01
CA ILE A 245 14.48 12.84 -0.20
C ILE A 245 15.69 11.96 0.13
N VAL A 246 16.62 12.47 0.95
CA VAL A 246 17.77 11.70 1.42
C VAL A 246 17.33 10.50 2.27
N GLY A 247 16.39 10.71 3.18
CA GLY A 247 15.81 9.64 3.99
C GLY A 247 15.12 8.58 3.15
N LEU A 248 14.35 8.99 2.13
CA LEU A 248 13.70 8.07 1.20
C LEU A 248 14.72 7.23 0.43
N ALA A 249 15.75 7.85 -0.14
CA ALA A 249 16.80 7.15 -0.89
C ALA A 249 17.59 6.17 -0.01
N LYS A 250 17.91 6.56 1.24
CA LYS A 250 18.57 5.68 2.20
C LYS A 250 17.70 4.49 2.59
N ALA A 251 16.39 4.71 2.78
CA ALA A 251 15.45 3.62 3.03
C ALA A 251 15.36 2.65 1.84
N VAL A 252 15.36 3.15 0.60
CA VAL A 252 15.41 2.33 -0.62
C VAL A 252 16.69 1.50 -0.66
N GLU A 253 17.85 2.12 -0.45
CA GLU A 253 19.15 1.43 -0.44
C GLU A 253 19.13 0.24 0.52
N ILE A 254 18.71 0.45 1.77
CA ILE A 254 18.67 -0.59 2.81
C ILE A 254 17.64 -1.67 2.44
N ALA A 255 16.41 -1.27 2.08
CA ALA A 255 15.33 -2.20 1.81
C ALA A 255 15.63 -3.14 0.63
N PHE A 256 16.33 -2.65 -0.41
CA PHE A 256 16.71 -3.48 -1.56
C PHE A 256 17.96 -4.32 -1.29
N ALA A 257 18.87 -3.87 -0.45
CA ALA A 257 20.04 -4.67 -0.04
C ALA A 257 19.65 -5.89 0.80
N THR A 258 18.54 -5.83 1.56
CA THR A 258 18.09 -6.91 2.46
C THR A 258 16.82 -7.62 1.95
N MET A 259 16.35 -7.32 0.75
CA MET A 259 15.03 -7.74 0.26
C MET A 259 14.82 -9.25 0.32
N ASP A 260 15.73 -10.03 -0.23
CA ASP A 260 15.57 -11.50 -0.34
C ASP A 260 15.53 -12.17 1.04
N GLU A 261 16.40 -11.73 1.96
CA GLU A 261 16.44 -12.25 3.34
C GLU A 261 15.16 -11.88 4.09
N ARG A 262 14.70 -10.65 3.93
CA ARG A 262 13.49 -10.15 4.57
C ARG A 262 12.24 -10.85 4.03
N ILE A 263 12.10 -10.99 2.71
CA ILE A 263 11.00 -11.74 2.09
C ILE A 263 10.93 -13.16 2.64
N LYS A 264 12.07 -13.85 2.73
CA LYS A 264 12.13 -15.21 3.27
C LYS A 264 11.69 -15.26 4.71
N HIS A 265 12.25 -14.41 5.56
CA HIS A 265 11.95 -14.35 6.99
C HIS A 265 10.47 -14.03 7.25
N GLU A 266 9.96 -12.93 6.66
CA GLU A 266 8.58 -12.50 6.83
C GLU A 266 7.59 -13.57 6.32
N THR A 267 7.88 -14.21 5.18
CA THR A 267 7.06 -15.31 4.65
C THR A 267 7.02 -16.50 5.62
N GLU A 268 8.16 -16.92 6.17
CA GLU A 268 8.21 -18.04 7.11
C GLU A 268 7.44 -17.74 8.40
N VAL A 269 7.57 -16.54 8.95
CA VAL A 269 6.87 -16.12 10.18
C VAL A 269 5.38 -15.95 9.92
N ARG A 270 5.00 -15.34 8.80
CA ARG A 270 3.61 -15.19 8.35
C ARG A 270 2.91 -16.55 8.22
N ASP A 271 3.50 -17.45 7.46
CA ASP A 271 2.90 -18.76 7.16
C ASP A 271 2.79 -19.61 8.41
N TYR A 272 3.79 -19.53 9.31
CA TYR A 272 3.74 -20.15 10.63
C TYR A 272 2.54 -19.67 11.44
N ALA A 273 2.36 -18.35 11.54
CA ALA A 273 1.26 -17.76 12.29
C ALA A 273 -0.11 -18.10 11.69
N ILE A 274 -0.26 -17.99 10.36
CA ILE A 274 -1.50 -18.37 9.65
C ILE A 274 -1.86 -19.83 9.95
N LYS A 275 -0.89 -20.75 9.81
CA LYS A 275 -1.10 -22.18 10.07
C LYS A 275 -1.58 -22.44 11.51
N ARG A 276 -0.96 -21.81 12.50
CA ARG A 276 -1.36 -21.92 13.91
C ARG A 276 -2.78 -21.41 14.13
N ILE A 277 -3.08 -20.19 13.66
CA ILE A 277 -4.40 -19.59 13.86
C ILE A 277 -5.50 -20.46 13.25
N LEU A 278 -5.33 -20.91 12.00
CA LEU A 278 -6.33 -21.72 11.31
C LEU A 278 -6.53 -23.10 11.97
N ALA A 279 -5.50 -23.67 12.60
CA ALA A 279 -5.57 -24.95 13.30
C ALA A 279 -6.15 -24.84 14.70
N GLU A 280 -5.89 -23.73 15.42
CA GLU A 280 -6.17 -23.61 16.84
C GLU A 280 -7.41 -22.78 17.17
N VAL A 281 -7.85 -21.89 16.24
CA VAL A 281 -9.01 -21.03 16.43
C VAL A 281 -10.13 -21.47 15.49
N PRO A 282 -11.19 -22.13 15.96
CA PRO A 282 -12.29 -22.56 15.10
C PRO A 282 -13.06 -21.37 14.53
N TYR A 283 -13.83 -21.59 13.48
CA TYR A 283 -14.69 -20.58 12.84
C TYR A 283 -13.93 -19.29 12.47
N CYS A 284 -12.75 -19.45 11.89
CA CYS A 284 -11.98 -18.35 11.27
C CYS A 284 -11.59 -18.69 9.83
N ARG A 285 -11.26 -17.66 9.07
CA ARG A 285 -10.78 -17.84 7.68
C ARG A 285 -9.67 -16.85 7.35
N LEU A 286 -8.71 -17.28 6.54
CA LEU A 286 -7.75 -16.40 5.90
C LEU A 286 -8.45 -15.60 4.79
N ASN A 287 -8.26 -14.29 4.76
CA ASN A 287 -8.74 -13.40 3.71
C ASN A 287 -7.61 -13.12 2.70
N GLY A 288 -7.97 -13.06 1.41
CA GLY A 288 -7.01 -12.90 0.31
C GLY A 288 -6.35 -14.22 -0.11
N ASP A 289 -5.56 -14.17 -1.17
CA ASP A 289 -4.88 -15.33 -1.72
C ASP A 289 -3.80 -15.86 -0.77
N ALA A 290 -3.71 -17.17 -0.60
CA ALA A 290 -2.76 -17.79 0.32
C ALA A 290 -1.32 -17.79 -0.21
N GLN A 291 -1.12 -17.75 -1.54
CA GLN A 291 0.20 -17.84 -2.19
C GLN A 291 0.61 -16.51 -2.84
N LYS A 292 -0.31 -15.88 -3.60
CA LYS A 292 -0.09 -14.59 -4.26
C LYS A 292 -0.30 -13.45 -3.25
N ARG A 293 0.55 -13.39 -2.24
CA ARG A 293 0.44 -12.48 -1.10
C ARG A 293 1.77 -11.82 -0.80
N VAL A 294 1.75 -10.55 -0.40
CA VAL A 294 2.96 -9.88 0.13
C VAL A 294 3.50 -10.61 1.36
N PRO A 295 4.83 -10.61 1.56
CA PRO A 295 5.46 -11.47 2.57
C PRO A 295 4.97 -11.22 4.00
N ASN A 296 4.58 -10.01 4.32
CA ASN A 296 4.36 -9.53 5.68
C ASN A 296 2.89 -9.47 6.12
N ASN A 297 1.90 -9.77 5.25
CA ASN A 297 0.49 -9.54 5.56
C ASN A 297 -0.23 -10.81 6.00
N ILE A 298 -0.96 -10.70 7.10
CA ILE A 298 -1.91 -11.67 7.64
C ILE A 298 -3.25 -10.94 7.80
N ASN A 299 -4.32 -11.47 7.19
CA ASN A 299 -5.67 -10.96 7.41
C ASN A 299 -6.61 -12.13 7.66
N ILE A 300 -7.22 -12.16 8.84
CA ILE A 300 -8.09 -13.26 9.30
C ILE A 300 -9.41 -12.69 9.80
N SER A 301 -10.52 -13.25 9.35
CA SER A 301 -11.83 -13.00 9.91
C SER A 301 -12.20 -14.09 10.92
N PHE A 302 -12.67 -13.66 12.09
CA PHE A 302 -13.17 -14.53 13.16
C PHE A 302 -14.69 -14.35 13.27
N GLN A 303 -15.45 -15.45 13.12
CA GLN A 303 -16.91 -15.38 13.21
C GLN A 303 -17.37 -15.19 14.66
N PHE A 304 -18.52 -14.54 14.81
CA PHE A 304 -19.23 -14.32 16.08
C PHE A 304 -18.56 -13.38 17.06
N ILE A 305 -17.66 -12.49 16.59
CA ILE A 305 -17.02 -11.47 17.42
C ILE A 305 -17.01 -10.12 16.71
N GLU A 306 -16.81 -9.06 17.49
CA GLU A 306 -16.56 -7.70 17.01
C GLU A 306 -15.04 -7.46 16.95
N GLY A 307 -14.54 -7.03 15.78
CA GLY A 307 -13.11 -6.77 15.56
C GLY A 307 -12.55 -5.65 16.44
N GLU A 308 -13.34 -4.61 16.73
CA GLU A 308 -12.91 -3.53 17.62
C GLU A 308 -12.65 -4.04 19.05
N SER A 309 -13.53 -4.89 19.57
CA SER A 309 -13.34 -5.53 20.89
C SER A 309 -12.10 -6.42 20.91
N LEU A 310 -11.81 -7.14 19.82
CA LEU A 310 -10.59 -7.92 19.66
C LEU A 310 -9.35 -7.02 19.69
N LEU A 311 -9.35 -5.91 18.95
CA LEU A 311 -8.23 -4.96 18.89
C LEU A 311 -7.94 -4.33 20.27
N ILE A 312 -8.97 -3.91 21.01
CA ILE A 312 -8.82 -3.34 22.35
C ILE A 312 -8.17 -4.37 23.29
N MET A 313 -8.61 -5.63 23.25
CA MET A 313 -8.04 -6.67 24.11
C MET A 313 -6.61 -7.06 23.72
N LEU A 314 -6.27 -7.02 22.42
CA LEU A 314 -4.90 -7.21 21.93
C LEU A 314 -3.99 -6.07 22.41
N ASP A 315 -4.43 -4.81 22.34
CA ASP A 315 -3.69 -3.65 22.86
C ASP A 315 -3.43 -3.81 24.37
N MET A 316 -4.43 -4.22 25.15
CA MET A 316 -4.25 -4.58 26.56
C MET A 316 -3.22 -5.71 26.77
N ALA A 317 -3.01 -6.57 25.79
CA ALA A 317 -1.96 -7.58 25.78
C ALA A 317 -0.60 -7.06 25.24
N GLY A 318 -0.51 -5.81 24.82
CA GLY A 318 0.71 -5.20 24.24
C GLY A 318 0.92 -5.56 22.77
N ILE A 319 -0.14 -5.96 22.07
CA ILE A 319 -0.11 -6.33 20.64
C ILE A 319 -0.81 -5.24 19.85
N CYS A 320 -0.06 -4.54 18.98
CA CYS A 320 -0.58 -3.51 18.10
C CYS A 320 -0.93 -4.12 16.73
N ALA A 321 -2.22 -4.18 16.42
CA ALA A 321 -2.75 -4.66 15.14
C ALA A 321 -3.89 -3.76 14.66
N SER A 322 -4.48 -4.05 13.52
CA SER A 322 -5.54 -3.24 12.91
C SER A 322 -6.71 -4.10 12.42
N SER A 323 -7.87 -3.50 12.24
CA SER A 323 -8.92 -4.05 11.38
C SER A 323 -8.67 -3.66 9.93
N GLY A 324 -9.26 -4.37 8.98
CA GLY A 324 -9.16 -4.02 7.55
C GLY A 324 -9.53 -2.56 7.25
N SER A 325 -10.45 -1.98 8.02
CA SER A 325 -10.98 -0.61 7.83
C SER A 325 -10.26 0.49 8.62
N ALA A 326 -8.99 0.31 9.01
CA ALA A 326 -8.24 1.28 9.84
C ALA A 326 -8.20 2.73 9.29
N CYS A 327 -8.39 2.93 7.98
CA CYS A 327 -8.43 4.26 7.36
C CYS A 327 -9.77 4.99 7.52
N THR A 328 -10.81 4.32 8.01
CA THR A 328 -12.14 4.86 8.28
C THR A 328 -12.44 4.85 9.79
N SER A 329 -11.43 5.15 10.61
CA SER A 329 -11.58 5.24 12.07
C SER A 329 -12.76 6.16 12.42
N GLY A 330 -13.89 5.56 12.86
CA GLY A 330 -15.15 6.24 13.15
C GLY A 330 -16.35 5.80 12.30
N SER A 331 -16.16 4.97 11.27
CA SER A 331 -17.26 4.33 10.53
C SER A 331 -17.50 2.93 11.11
N LEU A 332 -18.76 2.64 11.42
CA LEU A 332 -19.23 1.30 11.80
C LEU A 332 -19.33 0.35 10.58
N ASP A 333 -19.00 0.84 9.38
CA ASP A 333 -19.11 0.06 8.17
C ASP A 333 -17.91 -0.91 8.03
N PRO A 334 -18.16 -2.16 7.61
CA PRO A 334 -17.11 -3.13 7.35
C PRO A 334 -16.25 -2.69 6.15
N SER A 335 -15.03 -3.22 6.07
CA SER A 335 -14.11 -2.97 4.97
C SER A 335 -14.76 -3.23 3.61
N HIS A 336 -14.67 -2.25 2.71
CA HIS A 336 -15.11 -2.40 1.31
C HIS A 336 -14.36 -3.53 0.59
N VAL A 337 -13.09 -3.79 0.96
CA VAL A 337 -12.27 -4.87 0.42
C VAL A 337 -12.85 -6.22 0.83
N LEU A 338 -13.20 -6.39 2.10
CA LEU A 338 -13.77 -7.65 2.61
C LEU A 338 -15.15 -7.93 2.01
N LEU A 339 -15.96 -6.87 1.80
CA LEU A 339 -17.22 -7.01 1.09
C LEU A 339 -17.01 -7.37 -0.39
N ALA A 340 -16.01 -6.77 -1.04
CA ALA A 340 -15.71 -7.04 -2.45
C ALA A 340 -15.25 -8.50 -2.70
N ILE A 341 -14.61 -9.15 -1.72
CA ILE A 341 -14.26 -10.58 -1.80
C ILE A 341 -15.42 -11.51 -1.37
N GLY A 342 -16.63 -10.96 -1.19
CA GLY A 342 -17.85 -11.73 -0.94
C GLY A 342 -18.12 -12.07 0.51
N LEU A 343 -17.44 -11.44 1.49
CA LEU A 343 -17.75 -11.66 2.89
C LEU A 343 -19.08 -10.98 3.28
N PRO A 344 -19.98 -11.65 3.99
CA PRO A 344 -21.10 -10.99 4.63
C PRO A 344 -20.63 -10.01 5.71
N HIS A 345 -21.43 -8.97 5.95
CA HIS A 345 -21.12 -7.92 6.92
C HIS A 345 -20.68 -8.45 8.27
N GLU A 346 -21.40 -9.44 8.82
CA GLU A 346 -21.15 -10.06 10.12
C GLU A 346 -19.75 -10.69 10.23
N ILE A 347 -19.26 -11.30 9.14
CA ILE A 347 -17.93 -11.93 9.11
C ILE A 347 -16.85 -10.87 8.85
N ALA A 348 -17.14 -9.87 8.03
CA ALA A 348 -16.20 -8.79 7.73
C ALA A 348 -15.88 -7.93 8.97
N HIS A 349 -16.85 -7.72 9.87
CA HIS A 349 -16.65 -7.02 11.14
C HIS A 349 -15.68 -7.70 12.08
N GLY A 350 -15.59 -9.03 12.07
CA GLY A 350 -14.67 -9.79 12.92
C GLY A 350 -13.26 -9.94 12.34
N SER A 351 -12.82 -9.04 11.46
CA SER A 351 -11.52 -9.12 10.80
C SER A 351 -10.38 -8.54 11.64
N LEU A 352 -9.22 -9.16 11.54
CA LEU A 352 -7.96 -8.72 12.11
C LEU A 352 -6.89 -8.72 11.02
N ARG A 353 -6.26 -7.55 10.79
CA ARG A 353 -5.06 -7.43 9.97
C ARG A 353 -3.83 -7.32 10.87
N MET A 354 -2.87 -8.19 10.64
CA MET A 354 -1.54 -8.14 11.22
C MET A 354 -0.52 -8.04 10.09
N THR A 355 0.38 -7.08 10.18
CA THR A 355 1.48 -6.93 9.23
C THR A 355 2.79 -6.91 9.98
N ILE A 356 3.57 -7.96 9.78
CA ILE A 356 4.82 -8.22 10.48
C ILE A 356 5.97 -7.40 9.90
N GLY A 357 7.03 -7.21 10.67
CA GLY A 357 8.29 -6.59 10.26
C GLY A 357 9.46 -7.59 10.33
N GLU A 358 10.61 -7.14 9.90
CA GLU A 358 11.85 -7.95 9.92
C GLU A 358 12.28 -8.36 11.34
N GLU A 359 11.86 -7.61 12.36
CA GLU A 359 12.12 -7.87 13.78
C GLU A 359 11.15 -8.87 14.40
N THR A 360 10.05 -9.18 13.74
CA THR A 360 9.01 -10.07 14.27
C THR A 360 9.48 -11.52 14.25
N THR A 361 9.45 -12.19 15.40
CA THR A 361 9.91 -13.57 15.54
C THR A 361 8.76 -14.58 15.60
N LYS A 362 9.06 -15.89 15.48
CA LYS A 362 8.06 -16.95 15.70
C LYS A 362 7.59 -16.98 17.14
N GLU A 363 8.47 -16.68 18.09
CA GLU A 363 8.15 -16.58 19.52
C GLU A 363 7.19 -15.42 19.81
N ASP A 364 7.35 -14.28 19.11
CA ASP A 364 6.36 -13.20 19.17
C ASP A 364 5.00 -13.68 18.67
N MET A 365 4.99 -14.41 17.55
CA MET A 365 3.74 -14.92 16.98
C MET A 365 3.13 -16.03 17.82
N ASP A 366 3.91 -16.82 18.57
CA ASP A 366 3.38 -17.75 19.57
C ASP A 366 2.56 -17.02 20.63
N TYR A 367 3.14 -15.96 21.20
CA TYR A 367 2.45 -15.11 22.16
C TYR A 367 1.18 -14.47 21.57
N VAL A 368 1.26 -13.97 20.34
CA VAL A 368 0.13 -13.35 19.63
C VAL A 368 -0.99 -14.35 19.39
N VAL A 369 -0.69 -15.56 18.90
CA VAL A 369 -1.68 -16.58 18.60
C VAL A 369 -2.36 -17.10 19.88
N ASP A 370 -1.61 -17.29 20.95
CA ASP A 370 -2.16 -17.72 22.24
C ASP A 370 -3.14 -16.67 22.79
N ASN A 371 -2.80 -15.36 22.72
CA ASN A 371 -3.70 -14.28 23.10
C ASN A 371 -4.94 -14.21 22.18
N ILE A 372 -4.80 -14.32 20.86
CA ILE A 372 -5.94 -14.36 19.94
C ILE A 372 -6.90 -15.47 20.32
N LYS A 373 -6.40 -16.67 20.58
CA LYS A 373 -7.20 -17.84 20.97
C LYS A 373 -7.99 -17.60 22.25
N GLU A 374 -7.35 -17.06 23.28
CA GLU A 374 -7.98 -16.73 24.57
C GLU A 374 -9.06 -15.65 24.38
N ILE A 375 -8.70 -14.55 23.71
CA ILE A 375 -9.58 -13.38 23.49
C ILE A 375 -10.80 -13.77 22.67
N VAL A 376 -10.61 -14.44 21.52
CA VAL A 376 -11.71 -14.88 20.65
C VAL A 376 -12.64 -15.82 21.39
N THR A 377 -12.11 -16.76 22.18
CA THR A 377 -12.92 -17.65 23.03
C THR A 377 -13.76 -16.85 24.00
N LYS A 378 -13.16 -15.89 24.71
CA LYS A 378 -13.87 -15.03 25.67
C LYS A 378 -14.95 -14.17 24.99
N LEU A 379 -14.65 -13.53 23.86
CA LEU A 379 -15.62 -12.71 23.14
C LEU A 379 -16.81 -13.54 22.66
N ARG A 380 -16.59 -14.77 22.19
CA ARG A 380 -17.67 -15.68 21.78
C ARG A 380 -18.59 -16.07 22.91
N THR A 381 -18.07 -16.25 24.15
CA THR A 381 -18.93 -16.54 25.30
C THR A 381 -19.91 -15.41 25.65
N MET A 382 -19.62 -14.21 25.19
CA MET A 382 -20.46 -13.02 25.37
C MET A 382 -21.32 -12.70 24.15
N SER A 383 -21.21 -13.46 23.05
CA SER A 383 -21.89 -13.21 21.79
C SER A 383 -23.22 -13.97 21.69
N PRO A 384 -24.37 -13.28 21.61
CA PRO A 384 -25.66 -13.93 21.38
C PRO A 384 -25.69 -14.74 20.07
N LEU A 385 -25.00 -14.26 19.04
CA LEU A 385 -24.92 -14.96 17.74
C LEU A 385 -24.22 -16.32 17.90
N TYR A 386 -23.18 -16.40 18.73
CA TYR A 386 -22.49 -17.66 19.00
C TYR A 386 -23.35 -18.61 19.83
N GLU A 387 -24.06 -18.10 20.84
CA GLU A 387 -24.98 -18.88 21.64
C GLU A 387 -26.09 -19.53 20.76
N ASP A 388 -26.70 -18.75 19.88
CA ASP A 388 -27.71 -19.26 18.95
C ASP A 388 -27.16 -20.28 17.95
N PHE A 389 -25.93 -20.06 17.47
CA PHE A 389 -25.24 -20.99 16.59
C PHE A 389 -25.00 -22.35 17.30
N VAL A 390 -24.51 -22.34 18.54
CA VAL A 390 -24.25 -23.56 19.32
C VAL A 390 -25.56 -24.29 19.60
N LYS A 391 -26.66 -23.57 19.96
CA LYS A 391 -27.98 -24.19 20.20
C LYS A 391 -28.56 -24.87 18.97
N LYS A 392 -28.28 -24.37 17.75
CA LYS A 392 -28.78 -24.93 16.49
C LYS A 392 -27.99 -26.15 16.02
N ASN A 393 -26.77 -26.33 16.49
CA ASN A 393 -25.86 -27.37 16.01
C ASN A 393 -25.60 -28.47 17.09
N ASN A 394 -26.19 -28.35 18.29
CA ASN A 394 -26.31 -29.36 19.31
C ASN A 394 -27.75 -29.90 19.36
#